data_74d4c8b7f0497ec1832823141963e0cd
#
_entry.id   74d4c8b7f0497ec1832823141963e0cd
#
_cell.length_a   1.000
_cell.length_b   1.000
_cell.length_c   1.000
_cell.angle_alpha   90.00
_cell.angle_beta   90.00
_cell.angle_gamma   90.00
#
_symmetry.space_group_name_H-M   'P 1'
#
loop_
_entity.id
_entity.type
_entity.pdbx_description
1 polymer ?
#
loop_
_entity_poly.entity_id
_entity_poly.type
_entity_poly.pdbx_seq_one_letter_code
_entity_poly.pdbx_strand_id
1 'polypeptide(L)'
;MLAGACGVRPTPILPGSAAPTVSVHEVTVYFGSADGTTLVRRTRSHTGSVDNTTAITTLIEGLTDEEKRLGLRTEVPRTSTPVLTVSNLILLPTDMLPLSKLASYQLFCTALANGAAVNGLPSGVDCP
;
A
#
# COMPACT_ATOMS: atom_id res chain seq x y z
N MET A 1 45.89 -31.14 6.94
CA MET A 1 45.29 -30.97 7.00
C MET A 1 44.68 -30.79 6.97
N LEU A 2 44.48 -30.79 6.99
CA LEU A 2 43.62 -30.64 6.98
C LEU A 2 42.95 -30.31 6.97
N ALA A 3 43.07 -30.45 6.89
CA ALA A 3 42.18 -30.08 6.90
C ALA A 3 41.48 -29.82 6.97
N GLY A 4 41.51 -29.92 6.89
CA GLY A 4 40.59 -29.59 7.01
C GLY A 4 40.10 -29.17 7.01
N ALA A 5 40.28 -29.05 6.96
CA ALA A 5 39.59 -28.64 6.99
C ALA A 5 39.10 -28.22 6.78
N CYS A 6 39.33 -28.27 6.67
CA CYS A 6 38.65 -27.88 6.53
C CYS A 6 37.87 -27.58 6.38
N GLY A 7 37.85 -27.60 6.22
CA GLY A 7 36.86 -27.26 6.10
C GLY A 7 36.05 -27.04 6.21
N VAL A 8 35.99 -26.90 6.34
CA VAL A 8 35.00 -26.56 6.60
C VAL A 8 34.34 -26.04 6.30
N ARG A 9 34.07 -26.03 5.97
CA ARG A 9 33.19 -25.59 5.58
C ARG A 9 32.30 -25.29 5.64
N PRO A 10 32.00 -25.12 5.55
CA PRO A 10 31.01 -24.74 5.69
C PRO A 10 30.02 -24.79 5.49
N THR A 11 29.70 -24.89 5.40
CA THR A 11 28.61 -24.89 5.25
C THR A 11 27.84 -24.50 5.19
N PRO A 12 27.41 -24.56 5.04
CA PRO A 12 26.44 -24.24 4.98
C PRO A 12 25.55 -24.18 4.90
N ILE A 13 25.26 -24.03 4.84
CA ILE A 13 24.37 -23.98 4.75
C ILE A 13 23.45 -24.12 4.49
N LEU A 14 23.02 -24.12 4.59
CA LEU A 14 22.04 -24.34 4.38
C LEU A 14 21.21 -23.93 3.95
N PRO A 15 21.23 -23.95 3.45
CA PRO A 15 20.35 -23.43 2.77
C PRO A 15 19.17 -23.75 2.94
N GLY A 16 18.83 -23.69 2.56
CA GLY A 16 17.80 -23.91 2.51
C GLY A 16 17.06 -24.01 3.46
N SER A 17 17.32 -24.51 4.04
CA SER A 17 16.61 -24.51 4.98
C SER A 17 16.37 -23.45 5.45
N ALA A 18 16.38 -23.12 4.80
CA ALA A 18 16.13 -21.98 4.93
C ALA A 18 15.19 -21.60 5.91
N ALA A 19 15.51 -20.59 6.49
CA ALA A 19 14.59 -19.84 7.23
C ALA A 19 13.44 -19.47 6.34
N PRO A 20 12.26 -19.43 6.86
CA PRO A 20 11.14 -18.94 6.12
C PRO A 20 11.46 -17.55 5.62
N THR A 21 11.25 -17.35 4.37
CA THR A 21 11.42 -16.06 3.75
C THR A 21 10.15 -15.27 3.96
N VAL A 22 10.28 -14.13 4.60
CA VAL A 22 9.17 -13.20 4.69
C VAL A 22 9.14 -12.40 3.40
N SER A 23 8.05 -12.53 2.66
CA SER A 23 7.89 -11.75 1.45
C SER A 23 7.58 -10.31 1.82
N VAL A 24 8.36 -9.38 1.27
CA VAL A 24 8.13 -7.95 1.46
C VAL A 24 7.70 -7.39 0.11
N HIS A 25 6.57 -6.72 0.09
CA HIS A 25 6.00 -6.11 -1.11
C HIS A 25 5.87 -4.62 -0.88
N GLU A 26 5.91 -3.86 -1.95
CA GLU A 26 5.64 -2.43 -1.88
C GLU A 26 4.24 -2.16 -2.36
N VAL A 27 3.54 -1.29 -1.63
CA VAL A 27 2.25 -0.78 -2.05
C VAL A 27 2.37 0.72 -2.26
N THR A 28 1.70 1.21 -3.29
CA THR A 28 1.67 2.62 -3.62
C THR A 28 0.39 3.24 -3.08
N VAL A 29 0.54 4.35 -2.38
CA VAL A 29 -0.60 5.12 -1.87
C VAL A 29 -0.42 6.57 -2.25
N TYR A 30 -1.52 7.30 -2.32
CA TYR A 30 -1.51 8.72 -2.69
C TYR A 30 -2.10 9.54 -1.56
N PHE A 31 -1.35 10.56 -1.15
CA PHE A 31 -1.81 11.54 -0.17
C PHE A 31 -1.89 12.90 -0.83
N GLY A 32 -2.46 13.86 -0.13
CA GLY A 32 -2.51 15.23 -0.63
C GLY A 32 -1.29 16.01 -0.21
N SER A 33 -0.94 17.01 -1.03
CA SER A 33 0.06 17.99 -0.66
C SER A 33 -0.45 18.84 0.50
N ALA A 34 0.45 19.63 1.11
CA ALA A 34 0.10 20.42 2.28
C ALA A 34 -1.05 21.39 2.00
N ASP A 35 -1.14 21.94 0.78
CA ASP A 35 -2.22 22.84 0.40
C ASP A 35 -3.44 22.10 -0.16
N GLY A 36 -3.36 20.79 -0.31
CA GLY A 36 -4.48 19.98 -0.79
C GLY A 36 -4.77 20.09 -2.28
N THR A 37 -3.86 20.68 -3.06
CA THR A 37 -4.12 20.91 -4.48
C THR A 37 -3.53 19.85 -5.40
N THR A 38 -2.57 19.06 -4.92
CA THR A 38 -1.92 18.03 -5.73
C THR A 38 -1.83 16.74 -4.94
N LEU A 39 -1.61 15.64 -5.68
CA LEU A 39 -1.38 14.34 -5.06
C LEU A 39 0.12 14.09 -4.95
N VAL A 40 0.50 13.40 -3.88
CA VAL A 40 1.87 12.99 -3.63
C VAL A 40 1.91 11.47 -3.52
N ARG A 41 2.72 10.86 -4.37
CA ARG A 41 2.86 9.41 -4.40
C ARG A 41 3.81 8.96 -3.31
N ARG A 42 3.39 7.96 -2.55
CA ARG A 42 4.22 7.35 -1.51
C ARG A 42 4.21 5.84 -1.67
N THR A 43 5.30 5.21 -1.28
CA THR A 43 5.37 3.75 -1.25
C THR A 43 5.57 3.30 0.19
N ARG A 44 5.01 2.14 0.50
CA ARG A 44 5.16 1.51 1.80
C ARG A 44 5.47 0.06 1.65
N SER A 45 6.35 -0.44 2.51
CA SER A 45 6.62 -1.86 2.57
C SER A 45 5.50 -2.56 3.32
N HIS A 46 5.08 -3.69 2.80
CA HIS A 46 4.05 -4.52 3.42
C HIS A 46 4.57 -5.94 3.53
N THR A 47 4.46 -6.50 4.72
CA THR A 47 4.89 -7.87 5.00
C THR A 47 3.72 -8.82 4.77
N GLY A 48 3.97 -9.89 4.04
CA GLY A 48 2.94 -10.88 3.74
C GLY A 48 2.31 -10.63 2.37
N SER A 49 1.20 -11.30 2.12
CA SER A 49 0.54 -11.22 0.82
C SER A 49 -0.14 -9.86 0.65
N VAL A 50 -0.18 -9.43 -0.60
CA VAL A 50 -0.78 -8.15 -1.00
C VAL A 50 -1.88 -8.47 -2.01
N ASP A 51 -3.07 -7.93 -1.76
CA ASP A 51 -4.19 -8.07 -2.68
C ASP A 51 -4.71 -6.67 -3.06
N ASN A 52 -5.82 -6.66 -3.80
CA ASN A 52 -6.37 -5.40 -4.32
C ASN A 52 -6.81 -4.43 -3.22
N THR A 53 -7.09 -4.94 -2.02
CA THR A 53 -7.54 -4.08 -0.92
C THR A 53 -6.40 -3.59 -0.05
N THR A 54 -5.22 -4.18 -0.14
CA THR A 54 -4.11 -3.86 0.76
C THR A 54 -3.74 -2.38 0.70
N ALA A 55 -3.58 -1.85 -0.50
CA ALA A 55 -3.20 -0.45 -0.67
C ALA A 55 -4.31 0.49 -0.20
N ILE A 56 -5.56 0.14 -0.46
CA ILE A 56 -6.70 0.96 -0.02
C ILE A 56 -6.80 0.95 1.50
N THR A 57 -6.63 -0.20 2.12
CA THR A 57 -6.64 -0.31 3.58
C THR A 57 -5.50 0.52 4.18
N THR A 58 -4.31 0.45 3.57
CA THR A 58 -3.16 1.24 4.00
C THR A 58 -3.46 2.73 3.89
N LEU A 59 -4.10 3.14 2.81
CA LEU A 59 -4.49 4.55 2.63
C LEU A 59 -5.49 4.99 3.70
N ILE A 60 -6.46 4.14 4.02
CA ILE A 60 -7.46 4.43 5.06
C ILE A 60 -6.82 4.54 6.43
N GLU A 61 -5.79 3.76 6.71
CA GLU A 61 -5.05 3.84 7.98
C GLU A 61 -4.39 5.20 8.17
N GLY A 62 -4.07 5.87 7.09
CA GLY A 62 -3.65 7.26 7.14
C GLY A 62 -2.15 7.47 7.10
N LEU A 63 -1.76 8.66 7.50
CA LEU A 63 -0.38 9.14 7.38
C LEU A 63 0.49 8.58 8.51
N THR A 64 1.75 8.29 8.17
CA THR A 64 2.78 8.04 9.18
C THR A 64 3.21 9.37 9.81
N ASP A 65 3.93 9.28 10.94
CA ASP A 65 4.45 10.47 11.57
C ASP A 65 5.41 11.23 10.65
N GLU A 66 6.22 10.50 9.88
CA GLU A 66 7.11 11.13 8.91
C GLU A 66 6.33 11.89 7.85
N GLU A 67 5.26 11.29 7.33
CA GLU A 67 4.44 11.93 6.32
C GLU A 67 3.76 13.18 6.85
N LYS A 68 3.32 13.15 8.11
CA LYS A 68 2.77 14.33 8.76
C LYS A 68 3.81 15.42 8.88
N ARG A 69 5.04 15.07 9.21
CA ARG A 69 6.13 16.06 9.29
C ARG A 69 6.46 16.66 7.94
N LEU A 70 6.27 15.89 6.86
CA LEU A 70 6.45 16.40 5.50
C LEU A 70 5.31 17.31 5.05
N GLY A 71 4.28 17.45 5.87
CA GLY A 71 3.15 18.30 5.55
C GLY A 71 2.10 17.65 4.69
N LEU A 72 2.18 16.35 4.48
CA LEU A 72 1.18 15.65 3.68
C LEU A 72 -0.15 15.57 4.43
N ARG A 73 -1.23 15.45 3.68
CA ARG A 73 -2.56 15.38 4.26
C ARG A 73 -3.39 14.30 3.58
N THR A 74 -4.43 13.87 4.24
CA THR A 74 -5.38 12.93 3.67
C THR A 74 -6.79 13.38 4.02
N GLU A 75 -7.70 13.17 3.06
CA GLU A 75 -9.13 13.40 3.27
C GLU A 75 -9.92 12.11 3.14
N VAL A 76 -9.23 10.97 3.03
CA VAL A 76 -9.89 9.67 3.00
C VAL A 76 -10.44 9.37 4.39
N PRO A 77 -11.76 9.16 4.52
CA PRO A 77 -12.36 8.91 5.83
C PRO A 77 -11.88 7.59 6.40
N ARG A 78 -11.81 7.52 7.71
CA ARG A 78 -11.56 6.25 8.38
C ARG A 78 -12.84 5.45 8.45
N THR A 79 -12.70 4.13 8.41
CA THR A 79 -13.83 3.23 8.57
C THR A 79 -13.36 1.98 9.29
N SER A 80 -14.24 1.40 10.08
CA SER A 80 -14.01 0.08 10.67
C SER A 80 -14.65 -1.02 9.84
N THR A 81 -15.41 -0.68 8.81
CA THR A 81 -16.06 -1.64 7.94
C THR A 81 -15.04 -2.15 6.92
N PRO A 82 -14.93 -3.46 6.71
CA PRO A 82 -13.97 -3.98 5.74
C PRO A 82 -14.27 -3.50 4.33
N VAL A 83 -13.20 -3.22 3.60
CA VAL A 83 -13.28 -2.91 2.17
C VAL A 83 -13.37 -4.22 1.40
N LEU A 84 -14.31 -4.32 0.51
CA LEU A 84 -14.56 -5.55 -0.25
C LEU A 84 -14.13 -5.37 -1.70
N THR A 85 -13.84 -6.49 -2.37
CA THR A 85 -13.56 -6.48 -3.80
C THR A 85 -14.38 -7.53 -4.51
N VAL A 86 -14.73 -7.20 -5.76
CA VAL A 86 -15.27 -8.15 -6.72
C VAL A 86 -14.35 -8.07 -7.94
N SER A 87 -13.59 -9.14 -8.19
CA SER A 87 -12.50 -9.11 -9.16
C SER A 87 -11.51 -8.01 -8.78
N ASN A 88 -11.26 -7.05 -9.66
CA ASN A 88 -10.39 -5.92 -9.34
C ASN A 88 -11.18 -4.63 -9.05
N LEU A 89 -12.47 -4.76 -8.80
CA LEU A 89 -13.32 -3.62 -8.46
C LEU A 89 -13.46 -3.53 -6.94
N ILE A 90 -13.08 -2.39 -6.39
CA ILE A 90 -13.13 -2.14 -4.96
C ILE A 90 -14.47 -1.49 -4.62
N LEU A 91 -15.15 -2.05 -3.61
CA LEU A 91 -16.42 -1.54 -3.12
C LEU A 91 -16.17 -0.86 -1.78
N LEU A 92 -16.39 0.44 -1.74
CA LEU A 92 -16.17 1.21 -0.51
C LEU A 92 -17.36 1.04 0.43
N PRO A 93 -17.10 0.98 1.75
CA PRO A 93 -18.19 1.03 2.73
C PRO A 93 -18.98 2.31 2.60
N THR A 94 -20.29 2.22 2.81
CA THR A 94 -21.17 3.40 2.68
C THR A 94 -20.90 4.44 3.73
N ASP A 95 -20.33 4.05 4.89
CA ASP A 95 -20.01 5.02 5.95
C ASP A 95 -18.83 5.93 5.59
N MET A 96 -18.14 5.64 4.49
CA MET A 96 -17.09 6.52 3.97
C MET A 96 -17.66 7.63 3.07
N LEU A 97 -18.90 7.51 2.65
CA LEU A 97 -19.49 8.44 1.68
C LEU A 97 -20.25 9.55 2.39
N PRO A 98 -20.33 10.75 1.80
CA PRO A 98 -19.73 11.15 0.52
C PRO A 98 -18.25 11.49 0.67
N LEU A 99 -17.52 11.39 -0.45
CA LEU A 99 -16.10 11.68 -0.47
C LEU A 99 -15.85 13.10 -0.98
N SER A 100 -14.84 13.75 -0.42
CA SER A 100 -14.36 15.01 -0.97
C SER A 100 -13.64 14.74 -2.30
N LYS A 101 -13.38 15.81 -3.05
CA LYS A 101 -12.67 15.69 -4.32
C LYS A 101 -11.29 15.10 -4.11
N LEU A 102 -10.56 15.59 -3.11
CA LEU A 102 -9.22 15.08 -2.82
C LEU A 102 -9.27 13.61 -2.42
N ALA A 103 -10.21 13.23 -1.55
CA ALA A 103 -10.36 11.83 -1.13
C ALA A 103 -10.65 10.93 -2.33
N SER A 104 -11.52 11.37 -3.24
CA SER A 104 -11.84 10.60 -4.45
C SER A 104 -10.60 10.39 -5.30
N TYR A 105 -9.78 11.42 -5.47
CA TYR A 105 -8.55 11.31 -6.25
C TYR A 105 -7.52 10.43 -5.56
N GLN A 106 -7.40 10.52 -4.24
CA GLN A 106 -6.51 9.65 -3.49
C GLN A 106 -6.88 8.19 -3.70
N LEU A 107 -8.15 7.87 -3.59
CA LEU A 107 -8.64 6.50 -3.74
C LEU A 107 -8.49 6.02 -5.17
N PHE A 108 -8.82 6.85 -6.14
CA PHE A 108 -8.72 6.48 -7.55
C PHE A 108 -7.27 6.17 -7.93
N CYS A 109 -6.35 7.06 -7.60
CA CYS A 109 -4.95 6.89 -8.00
C CYS A 109 -4.28 5.76 -7.24
N THR A 110 -4.64 5.56 -5.97
CA THR A 110 -4.12 4.44 -5.19
C THR A 110 -4.59 3.11 -5.78
N ALA A 111 -5.86 3.01 -6.12
CA ALA A 111 -6.39 1.79 -6.74
C ALA A 111 -5.72 1.54 -8.09
N LEU A 112 -5.63 2.57 -8.93
CA LEU A 112 -5.05 2.43 -10.27
C LEU A 112 -3.60 1.97 -10.20
N ALA A 113 -2.81 2.52 -9.29
CA ALA A 113 -1.40 2.16 -9.13
C ALA A 113 -1.22 0.72 -8.69
N ASN A 114 -2.25 0.10 -8.13
CA ASN A 114 -2.21 -1.27 -7.62
C ASN A 114 -3.09 -2.22 -8.45
N GLY A 115 -3.43 -1.81 -9.65
CA GLY A 115 -4.13 -2.68 -10.60
C GLY A 115 -5.61 -2.88 -10.32
N ALA A 116 -6.24 -1.93 -9.63
CA ALA A 116 -7.64 -2.03 -9.26
C ALA A 116 -8.41 -0.78 -9.67
N ALA A 117 -9.72 -0.83 -9.55
CA ALA A 117 -10.59 0.32 -9.76
C ALA A 117 -11.54 0.42 -8.57
N VAL A 118 -12.06 1.61 -8.32
CA VAL A 118 -13.02 1.84 -7.24
C VAL A 118 -14.37 2.15 -7.85
N ASN A 119 -15.39 1.44 -7.37
CA ASN A 119 -16.74 1.61 -7.88
C ASN A 119 -17.27 3.02 -7.57
N GLY A 120 -17.85 3.65 -8.58
CA GLY A 120 -18.51 4.95 -8.40
C GLY A 120 -17.60 6.15 -8.41
N LEU A 121 -16.31 5.99 -8.63
CA LEU A 121 -15.40 7.13 -8.72
C LEU A 121 -15.23 7.57 -10.18
N PRO A 122 -14.97 8.87 -10.39
CA PRO A 122 -14.72 9.36 -11.75
C PRO A 122 -13.45 8.74 -12.32
N SER A 123 -13.41 8.61 -13.63
CA SER A 123 -12.22 8.15 -14.35
C SER A 123 -11.54 9.35 -15.00
N GLY A 124 -10.34 9.14 -15.51
CA GLY A 124 -9.65 10.18 -16.26
C GLY A 124 -8.88 11.18 -15.39
N VAL A 125 -8.63 10.83 -14.13
CA VAL A 125 -7.80 11.64 -13.26
C VAL A 125 -6.33 11.35 -13.58
N ASP A 126 -5.53 12.41 -13.70
CA ASP A 126 -4.08 12.26 -13.89
C ASP A 126 -3.43 11.95 -12.57
N CYS A 127 -2.77 10.80 -12.50
CA CYS A 127 -2.06 10.38 -11.30
C CYS A 127 -0.57 10.58 -11.50
N PRO A 128 0.09 11.29 -10.58
CA PRO A 128 1.54 11.51 -10.70
C PRO A 128 2.35 10.23 -10.55
#